data_f8fdb55d6da2a972d6761483440128b6
#
_entry.id   f8fdb55d6da2a972d6761483440128b6
#
_cell.length_a   1.000
_cell.length_b   1.000
_cell.length_c   1.000
_cell.angle_alpha   90.00
_cell.angle_beta   90.00
_cell.angle_gamma   90.00
#
_symmetry.space_group_name_H-M   'P 1'
#
loop_
_entity.id
_entity.type
_entity.pdbx_description
1 polymer ?
#
loop_
_entity_poly.entity_id
_entity_poly.type
_entity_poly.pdbx_seq_one_letter_code
_entity_poly.pdbx_strand_id
1 'polypeptide(L)'
;DLSSLLLGQVRDIEDAGKTPHRIKGISPNEFNNSTQLNEVQNQAVSKAMDQRLSLIQGPPGTGKTYTAVRILEGWAKNSNTPILAVAESNVAVDNLLEGLLNLRINAVRLGQPVKVRESLREATIDAKMEVHRLRKDLDVILDLNEDLSRRIPGMKGKDKGLAHRDLKKGWKDARKIEQQMKDDILDNADVICATCIGSGHILLDGRRFPRVLIDEATQATEPATLVPIVRGCKQLVLVGDHKQLPPTVISSRAEKMGLNISLFERLIQLGVNSTMLLEQYRMHPCIAEFPSL
;
A
#
# COMPACT_ATOMS: atom_id res chain seq x y z
N ASP A 1 7.34 -16.86 10.44
CA ASP A 1 7.79 -16.36 9.15
C ASP A 1 6.80 -16.78 8.07
N LEU A 2 6.45 -15.86 7.17
CA LEU A 2 5.57 -16.16 6.03
C LEU A 2 6.29 -16.91 4.91
N SER A 3 7.61 -16.96 4.92
CA SER A 3 8.42 -17.52 3.82
C SER A 3 8.08 -18.98 3.54
N SER A 4 8.01 -19.82 4.57
CA SER A 4 7.70 -21.25 4.40
C SER A 4 6.30 -21.48 3.81
N LEU A 5 5.35 -20.63 4.17
CA LEU A 5 3.98 -20.68 3.67
C LEU A 5 3.90 -20.19 2.22
N LEU A 6 4.60 -19.11 1.88
CA LEU A 6 4.66 -18.58 0.51
C LEU A 6 5.43 -19.50 -0.44
N LEU A 7 6.41 -20.25 0.06
CA LEU A 7 7.18 -21.24 -0.70
C LEU A 7 6.48 -22.61 -0.81
N GLY A 8 5.30 -22.78 -0.19
CA GLY A 8 4.57 -24.06 -0.18
C GLY A 8 5.29 -25.17 0.59
N GLN A 9 6.18 -24.82 1.52
CA GLN A 9 6.96 -25.79 2.33
C GLN A 9 6.19 -26.29 3.55
N VAL A 10 5.09 -25.66 3.92
CA VAL A 10 4.22 -26.06 5.04
C VAL A 10 3.08 -26.88 4.50
N ARG A 11 3.00 -28.15 4.92
CA ARG A 11 1.91 -29.09 4.52
C ARG A 11 0.60 -28.83 5.23
N ASP A 12 0.63 -28.20 6.41
CA ASP A 12 -0.56 -27.88 7.20
C ASP A 12 -0.83 -26.37 7.19
N ILE A 13 -1.57 -25.94 6.17
CA ILE A 13 -2.01 -24.56 5.99
C ILE A 13 -2.93 -24.12 7.14
N GLU A 14 -3.63 -25.05 7.80
CA GLU A 14 -4.50 -24.77 8.95
C GLU A 14 -3.71 -24.34 10.20
N ASP A 15 -2.53 -24.89 10.46
CA ASP A 15 -1.68 -24.52 11.60
C ASP A 15 -0.88 -23.22 11.34
N ALA A 16 -0.60 -22.87 10.10
CA ALA A 16 0.04 -21.61 9.74
C ALA A 16 -0.93 -20.39 9.87
N GLY A 17 -2.22 -20.66 10.04
CA GLY A 17 -3.29 -19.65 9.99
C GLY A 17 -3.46 -18.78 11.23
N LYS A 18 -2.95 -19.16 12.39
CA LYS A 18 -3.21 -18.40 13.63
C LYS A 18 -2.09 -17.40 13.93
N THR A 19 -2.42 -16.14 14.13
CA THR A 19 -1.47 -15.15 14.64
C THR A 19 -1.03 -15.51 16.06
N PRO A 20 0.29 -15.46 16.40
CA PRO A 20 0.77 -15.79 17.73
C PRO A 20 0.27 -14.83 18.83
N HIS A 21 -0.24 -13.69 18.46
CA HIS A 21 -0.91 -12.73 19.32
C HIS A 21 -2.32 -12.51 18.78
N ARG A 22 -3.29 -13.13 19.43
CA ARG A 22 -4.69 -12.74 19.31
C ARG A 22 -4.75 -11.26 19.64
N ILE A 23 -4.80 -10.41 18.61
CA ILE A 23 -5.18 -9.02 18.78
C ILE A 23 -6.54 -9.12 19.44
N LYS A 24 -6.72 -8.53 20.63
CA LYS A 24 -8.00 -8.53 21.35
C LYS A 24 -9.07 -8.21 20.34
N GLY A 25 -9.87 -9.22 20.02
CA GLY A 25 -10.76 -9.18 18.88
C GLY A 25 -11.68 -7.99 18.97
N ILE A 26 -11.77 -7.28 17.86
CA ILE A 26 -12.98 -6.53 17.59
C ILE A 26 -14.05 -7.60 17.53
N SER A 27 -15.02 -7.52 18.45
CA SER A 27 -16.20 -8.36 18.34
C SER A 27 -16.79 -8.13 16.94
N PRO A 28 -17.18 -9.19 16.20
CA PRO A 28 -17.89 -9.05 14.92
C PRO A 28 -19.07 -8.07 15.00
N ASN A 29 -19.63 -7.87 16.20
CA ASN A 29 -20.72 -6.92 16.48
C ASN A 29 -20.31 -5.45 16.46
N GLU A 30 -19.03 -5.09 16.60
CA GLU A 30 -18.59 -3.70 16.51
C GLU A 30 -18.53 -3.20 15.05
N PHE A 31 -18.39 -4.10 14.08
CA PHE A 31 -18.52 -3.78 12.65
C PHE A 31 -19.99 -3.67 12.20
N ASN A 32 -20.93 -4.31 12.91
CA ASN A 32 -22.35 -4.39 12.50
C ASN A 32 -23.12 -3.06 12.61
N ASN A 33 -22.61 -2.06 13.32
CA ASN A 33 -23.40 -0.84 13.59
C ASN A 33 -23.18 0.33 12.63
N SER A 34 -22.23 0.23 11.67
CA SER A 34 -21.97 1.34 10.73
C SER A 34 -21.65 0.92 9.28
N THR A 35 -21.64 -0.37 8.95
CA THR A 35 -21.17 -0.85 7.66
C THR A 35 -22.12 -1.87 7.06
N GLN A 36 -22.60 -1.60 5.85
CA GLN A 36 -23.41 -2.51 5.04
C GLN A 36 -22.56 -3.61 4.39
N LEU A 37 -21.81 -4.38 5.20
CA LEU A 37 -21.13 -5.58 4.71
C LEU A 37 -22.14 -6.74 4.68
N ASN A 38 -22.13 -7.53 3.60
CA ASN A 38 -22.86 -8.79 3.60
C ASN A 38 -22.14 -9.84 4.46
N GLU A 39 -22.80 -10.99 4.67
CA GLU A 39 -22.27 -12.04 5.55
C GLU A 39 -20.90 -12.56 5.11
N VAL A 40 -20.70 -12.78 3.81
CA VAL A 40 -19.43 -13.29 3.26
C VAL A 40 -18.32 -12.23 3.36
N GLN A 41 -18.63 -10.96 3.12
CA GLN A 41 -17.69 -9.87 3.33
C GLN A 41 -17.27 -9.74 4.80
N ASN A 42 -18.22 -9.87 5.74
CA ASN A 42 -17.93 -9.90 7.17
C ASN A 42 -17.04 -11.10 7.55
N GLN A 43 -17.28 -12.29 7.00
CA GLN A 43 -16.41 -13.44 7.19
C GLN A 43 -15.00 -13.20 6.64
N ALA A 44 -14.87 -12.57 5.46
CA ALA A 44 -13.58 -12.22 4.87
C ALA A 44 -12.79 -11.25 5.76
N VAL A 45 -13.45 -10.20 6.28
CA VAL A 45 -12.84 -9.26 7.22
C VAL A 45 -12.42 -9.96 8.50
N SER A 46 -13.29 -10.77 9.11
CA SER A 46 -12.97 -11.52 10.35
C SER A 46 -11.75 -12.43 10.17
N LYS A 47 -11.72 -13.22 9.08
CA LYS A 47 -10.57 -14.09 8.76
C LYS A 47 -9.28 -13.28 8.58
N ALA A 48 -9.35 -12.14 7.88
CA ALA A 48 -8.20 -11.27 7.67
C ALA A 48 -7.66 -10.65 8.97
N MET A 49 -8.48 -10.52 10.01
CA MET A 49 -8.02 -10.07 11.33
C MET A 49 -7.24 -11.16 12.09
N ASP A 50 -7.63 -12.43 11.93
CA ASP A 50 -7.12 -13.54 12.72
C ASP A 50 -6.03 -14.34 12.02
N GLN A 51 -6.02 -14.38 10.68
CA GLN A 51 -5.11 -15.23 9.90
C GLN A 51 -3.85 -14.47 9.45
N ARG A 52 -2.75 -15.20 9.34
CA ARG A 52 -1.48 -14.67 8.79
C ARG A 52 -1.53 -14.50 7.27
N LEU A 53 -2.29 -15.32 6.58
CA LEU A 53 -2.51 -15.25 5.15
C LEU A 53 -4.01 -15.41 4.88
N SER A 54 -4.58 -14.48 4.13
CA SER A 54 -5.96 -14.53 3.69
C SER A 54 -6.04 -14.23 2.20
N LEU A 55 -6.74 -15.08 1.46
CA LEU A 55 -7.08 -14.86 0.06
C LEU A 55 -8.57 -14.53 -0.04
N ILE A 56 -8.86 -13.41 -0.70
CA ILE A 56 -10.23 -12.95 -0.95
C ILE A 56 -10.42 -12.92 -2.46
N GLN A 57 -11.32 -13.76 -2.93
CA GLN A 57 -11.65 -13.87 -4.33
C GLN A 57 -13.04 -13.31 -4.59
N GLY A 58 -13.23 -12.66 -5.74
CA GLY A 58 -14.57 -12.25 -6.16
C GLY A 58 -14.61 -11.79 -7.60
N PRO A 59 -15.66 -12.14 -8.34
CA PRO A 59 -15.93 -11.61 -9.67
C PRO A 59 -16.01 -10.08 -9.69
N PRO A 60 -16.06 -9.45 -10.88
CA PRO A 60 -16.26 -8.02 -11.00
C PRO A 60 -17.53 -7.56 -10.27
N GLY A 61 -17.42 -6.45 -9.51
CA GLY A 61 -18.59 -5.87 -8.84
C GLY A 61 -19.00 -6.48 -7.50
N THR A 62 -18.27 -7.46 -6.97
CA THR A 62 -18.58 -8.11 -5.68
C THR A 62 -18.07 -7.36 -4.45
N GLY A 63 -17.52 -6.16 -4.64
CA GLY A 63 -17.06 -5.32 -3.52
C GLY A 63 -15.69 -5.72 -2.98
N LYS A 64 -14.79 -6.31 -3.79
CA LYS A 64 -13.40 -6.64 -3.40
C LYS A 64 -12.69 -5.47 -2.72
N THR A 65 -12.55 -4.35 -3.43
CA THR A 65 -11.89 -3.15 -2.91
C THR A 65 -12.61 -2.58 -1.69
N TYR A 66 -13.95 -2.64 -1.66
CA TYR A 66 -14.72 -2.23 -0.49
C TYR A 66 -14.39 -3.10 0.74
N THR A 67 -14.34 -4.42 0.58
CA THR A 67 -13.92 -5.36 1.63
C THR A 67 -12.48 -5.11 2.06
N ALA A 68 -11.57 -4.86 1.10
CA ALA A 68 -10.18 -4.51 1.36
C ALA A 68 -10.04 -3.25 2.25
N VAL A 69 -10.80 -2.20 1.92
CA VAL A 69 -10.83 -0.95 2.71
C VAL A 69 -11.33 -1.21 4.14
N ARG A 70 -12.32 -2.10 4.34
CA ARG A 70 -12.78 -2.46 5.68
C ARG A 70 -11.77 -3.25 6.49
N ILE A 71 -10.98 -4.11 5.85
CA ILE A 71 -9.86 -4.79 6.48
C ILE A 71 -8.80 -3.78 6.93
N LEU A 72 -8.44 -2.84 6.05
CA LEU A 72 -7.49 -1.78 6.36
C LEU A 72 -7.97 -0.89 7.52
N GLU A 73 -9.27 -0.54 7.55
CA GLU A 73 -9.90 0.17 8.66
C GLU A 73 -9.77 -0.60 9.97
N GLY A 74 -10.08 -1.89 9.96
CA GLY A 74 -9.95 -2.73 11.13
C GLY A 74 -8.51 -2.82 11.63
N TRP A 75 -7.55 -2.91 10.74
CA TRP A 75 -6.13 -2.89 11.09
C TRP A 75 -5.68 -1.54 11.64
N ALA A 76 -6.10 -0.42 11.04
CA ALA A 76 -5.73 0.92 11.47
C ALA A 76 -6.23 1.23 12.89
N LYS A 77 -7.46 0.82 13.23
CA LYS A 77 -8.03 1.00 14.57
C LYS A 77 -7.31 0.19 15.67
N ASN A 78 -6.63 -0.89 15.29
CA ASN A 78 -6.01 -1.84 16.24
C ASN A 78 -4.49 -1.93 16.13
N SER A 79 -3.85 -1.03 15.41
CA SER A 79 -2.40 -1.06 15.18
C SER A 79 -1.78 0.29 15.44
N ASN A 80 -0.64 0.27 16.14
CA ASN A 80 0.22 1.44 16.29
C ASN A 80 1.37 1.45 15.24
N THR A 81 1.34 0.53 14.28
CA THR A 81 2.36 0.43 13.23
C THR A 81 1.73 0.71 11.88
N PRO A 82 2.41 1.43 10.98
CA PRO A 82 1.88 1.74 9.67
C PRO A 82 1.58 0.47 8.87
N ILE A 83 0.48 0.49 8.13
CA ILE A 83 -0.01 -0.57 7.28
C ILE A 83 0.38 -0.24 5.84
N LEU A 84 0.77 -1.24 5.07
CA LEU A 84 1.07 -1.07 3.65
C LEU A 84 -0.08 -1.62 2.81
N ALA A 85 -0.76 -0.74 2.10
CA ALA A 85 -1.82 -1.07 1.14
C ALA A 85 -1.31 -0.85 -0.28
N VAL A 86 -1.28 -1.89 -1.08
CA VAL A 86 -0.73 -1.81 -2.44
C VAL A 86 -1.67 -2.41 -3.48
N ALA A 87 -1.47 -2.02 -4.73
CA ALA A 87 -2.07 -2.64 -5.90
C ALA A 87 -1.12 -2.53 -7.08
N GLU A 88 -1.40 -3.24 -8.17
CA GLU A 88 -0.55 -3.16 -9.36
C GLU A 88 -0.71 -1.82 -10.08
N SER A 89 -1.93 -1.35 -10.26
CA SER A 89 -2.22 -0.11 -11.00
C SER A 89 -2.39 1.11 -10.08
N ASN A 90 -2.06 2.30 -10.58
CA ASN A 90 -2.32 3.55 -9.88
C ASN A 90 -3.81 3.75 -9.58
N VAL A 91 -4.68 3.35 -10.52
CA VAL A 91 -6.14 3.47 -10.35
C VAL A 91 -6.64 2.62 -9.18
N ALA A 92 -6.15 1.38 -9.04
CA ALA A 92 -6.53 0.53 -7.93
C ALA A 92 -6.03 1.07 -6.58
N VAL A 93 -4.80 1.62 -6.53
CA VAL A 93 -4.29 2.28 -5.32
C VAL A 93 -5.11 3.51 -4.98
N ASP A 94 -5.51 4.31 -5.97
CA ASP A 94 -6.34 5.50 -5.76
C ASP A 94 -7.73 5.13 -5.24
N ASN A 95 -8.32 4.01 -5.68
CA ASN A 95 -9.59 3.52 -5.16
C ASN A 95 -9.48 3.08 -3.68
N LEU A 96 -8.38 2.42 -3.29
CA LEU A 96 -8.11 2.11 -1.89
C LEU A 96 -7.97 3.39 -1.05
N LEU A 97 -7.18 4.34 -1.55
CA LEU A 97 -6.95 5.63 -0.88
C LEU A 97 -8.26 6.40 -0.67
N GLU A 98 -9.09 6.52 -1.71
CA GLU A 98 -10.40 7.18 -1.64
C GLU A 98 -11.29 6.54 -0.58
N GLY A 99 -11.35 5.20 -0.56
CA GLY A 99 -12.10 4.47 0.46
C GLY A 99 -11.61 4.75 1.88
N LEU A 100 -10.29 4.81 2.09
CA LEU A 100 -9.68 5.11 3.39
C LEU A 100 -9.96 6.56 3.84
N LEU A 101 -9.84 7.53 2.94
CA LEU A 101 -10.12 8.93 3.23
C LEU A 101 -11.60 9.16 3.57
N ASN A 102 -12.53 8.48 2.89
CA ASN A 102 -13.96 8.51 3.21
C ASN A 102 -14.25 7.99 4.63
N LEU A 103 -13.41 7.11 5.15
CA LEU A 103 -13.44 6.60 6.53
C LEU A 103 -12.64 7.46 7.52
N ARG A 104 -12.10 8.58 7.07
CA ARG A 104 -11.25 9.48 7.87
C ARG A 104 -9.99 8.81 8.43
N ILE A 105 -9.46 7.82 7.75
CA ILE A 105 -8.19 7.18 8.08
C ILE A 105 -7.06 8.04 7.52
N ASN A 106 -6.03 8.29 8.32
CA ASN A 106 -4.86 9.05 7.88
C ASN A 106 -4.02 8.21 6.92
N ALA A 107 -4.36 8.26 5.64
CA ALA A 107 -3.66 7.56 4.57
C ALA A 107 -2.72 8.50 3.80
N VAL A 108 -1.58 7.97 3.37
CA VAL A 108 -0.57 8.68 2.57
C VAL A 108 -0.33 7.94 1.26
N ARG A 109 -0.41 8.65 0.15
CA ARG A 109 -0.14 8.12 -1.20
C ARG A 109 1.31 8.35 -1.59
N LEU A 110 2.06 7.27 -1.83
CA LEU A 110 3.38 7.32 -2.43
C LEU A 110 3.29 7.18 -3.95
N GLY A 111 3.98 8.02 -4.66
CA GLY A 111 4.05 8.02 -6.13
C GLY A 111 4.04 9.41 -6.70
N GLN A 112 4.28 9.54 -7.99
CA GLN A 112 4.32 10.83 -8.67
C GLN A 112 2.92 11.48 -8.64
N PRO A 113 2.77 12.74 -8.21
CA PRO A 113 1.47 13.42 -8.10
C PRO A 113 0.67 13.44 -9.42
N VAL A 114 1.36 13.52 -10.54
CA VAL A 114 0.79 13.50 -11.90
C VAL A 114 0.04 12.18 -12.21
N LYS A 115 0.42 11.08 -11.54
CA LYS A 115 -0.21 9.75 -11.70
C LYS A 115 -1.32 9.49 -10.69
N VAL A 116 -1.58 10.44 -9.80
CA VAL A 116 -2.62 10.37 -8.77
C VAL A 116 -3.84 11.15 -9.24
N ARG A 117 -5.03 10.60 -9.02
CA ARG A 117 -6.30 11.28 -9.32
C ARG A 117 -6.33 12.66 -8.64
N GLU A 118 -6.80 13.68 -9.36
CA GLU A 118 -6.73 15.09 -8.89
C GLU A 118 -7.37 15.29 -7.51
N SER A 119 -8.53 14.70 -7.28
CA SER A 119 -9.24 14.76 -5.99
C SER A 119 -8.49 14.14 -4.80
N LEU A 120 -7.45 13.34 -5.07
CA LEU A 120 -6.67 12.62 -4.05
C LEU A 120 -5.26 13.18 -3.87
N ARG A 121 -4.87 14.20 -4.63
CA ARG A 121 -3.52 14.77 -4.60
C ARG A 121 -3.12 15.32 -3.24
N GLU A 122 -4.07 15.83 -2.46
CA GLU A 122 -3.82 16.31 -1.09
C GLU A 122 -3.33 15.23 -0.13
N ALA A 123 -3.61 13.95 -0.44
CA ALA A 123 -3.12 12.82 0.34
C ALA A 123 -1.73 12.32 -0.10
N THR A 124 -1.12 12.94 -1.11
CA THR A 124 0.26 12.62 -1.52
C THR A 124 1.27 13.15 -0.51
N ILE A 125 2.44 12.50 -0.44
CA ILE A 125 3.51 12.95 0.44
C ILE A 125 3.95 14.38 0.10
N ASP A 126 4.01 14.73 -1.20
CA ASP A 126 4.41 16.06 -1.66
C ASP A 126 3.42 17.13 -1.17
N ALA A 127 2.12 16.92 -1.32
CA ALA A 127 1.11 17.86 -0.84
C ALA A 127 1.12 17.99 0.68
N LYS A 128 1.31 16.88 1.42
CA LYS A 128 1.44 16.92 2.88
C LYS A 128 2.71 17.69 3.33
N MET A 129 3.78 17.64 2.56
CA MET A 129 4.98 18.44 2.83
C MET A 129 4.73 19.94 2.68
N GLU A 130 3.88 20.37 1.73
CA GLU A 130 3.54 21.80 1.56
C GLU A 130 2.86 22.41 2.78
N VAL A 131 2.07 21.63 3.50
CA VAL A 131 1.35 22.07 4.71
C VAL A 131 2.04 21.67 6.01
N HIS A 132 3.23 21.08 5.93
CA HIS A 132 3.94 20.59 7.11
C HIS A 132 4.48 21.75 7.96
N ARG A 133 4.49 21.57 9.30
CA ARG A 133 4.94 22.58 10.26
C ARG A 133 6.35 23.14 9.99
N LEU A 134 7.26 22.30 9.46
CA LEU A 134 8.65 22.69 9.12
C LEU A 134 8.78 23.30 7.72
N ARG A 135 7.70 23.47 6.97
CA ARG A 135 7.75 24.03 5.60
C ARG A 135 8.38 25.41 5.58
N LYS A 136 7.95 26.28 6.49
CA LYS A 136 8.49 27.66 6.58
C LYS A 136 9.98 27.69 6.87
N ASP A 137 10.47 26.79 7.75
CA ASP A 137 11.90 26.71 8.07
C ASP A 137 12.71 26.24 6.86
N LEU A 138 12.16 25.28 6.09
CA LEU A 138 12.77 24.82 4.84
C LEU A 138 12.83 25.95 3.82
N ASP A 139 11.75 26.69 3.61
CA ASP A 139 11.68 27.79 2.64
C ASP A 139 12.71 28.88 2.96
N VAL A 140 12.85 29.27 4.24
CA VAL A 140 13.87 30.24 4.67
C VAL A 140 15.28 29.78 4.31
N ILE A 141 15.61 28.50 4.52
CA ILE A 141 16.94 27.99 4.19
C ILE A 141 17.15 27.93 2.68
N LEU A 142 16.11 27.55 1.92
CA LEU A 142 16.19 27.51 0.46
C LEU A 142 16.39 28.89 -0.12
N ASP A 143 15.68 29.93 0.36
CA ASP A 143 15.81 31.31 -0.05
C ASP A 143 17.21 31.85 0.25
N LEU A 144 17.73 31.59 1.47
CA LEU A 144 19.10 31.98 1.84
C LEU A 144 20.15 31.30 0.96
N ASN A 145 19.98 30.03 0.64
CA ASN A 145 20.88 29.30 -0.24
C ASN A 145 20.85 29.85 -1.67
N GLU A 146 19.66 30.19 -2.16
CA GLU A 146 19.50 30.77 -3.49
C GLU A 146 20.14 32.14 -3.58
N ASP A 147 19.90 33.02 -2.60
CA ASP A 147 20.55 34.34 -2.53
C ASP A 147 22.08 34.21 -2.48
N LEU A 148 22.59 33.35 -1.59
CA LEU A 148 24.03 33.13 -1.49
C LEU A 148 24.63 32.60 -2.80
N SER A 149 23.92 31.66 -3.45
CA SER A 149 24.33 31.09 -4.75
C SER A 149 24.43 32.18 -5.84
N ARG A 150 23.48 33.14 -5.88
CA ARG A 150 23.48 34.26 -6.81
C ARG A 150 24.64 35.22 -6.55
N ARG A 151 25.10 35.41 -5.30
CA ARG A 151 26.15 36.33 -4.88
C ARG A 151 27.57 35.78 -5.06
N ILE A 152 27.77 34.48 -4.96
CA ILE A 152 29.08 33.79 -5.06
C ILE A 152 29.89 34.18 -6.31
N PRO A 153 29.34 34.32 -7.53
CA PRO A 153 30.10 34.67 -8.71
C PRO A 153 30.85 36.00 -8.59
N GLY A 154 30.31 36.97 -7.84
CA GLY A 154 30.94 38.29 -7.59
C GLY A 154 31.96 38.29 -6.45
N MET A 155 32.12 37.23 -5.69
CA MET A 155 33.04 37.15 -4.54
C MET A 155 34.45 36.73 -4.97
N LYS A 156 35.47 37.13 -4.18
CA LYS A 156 36.88 36.80 -4.44
C LYS A 156 37.57 36.26 -3.18
N GLY A 157 38.65 35.51 -3.39
CA GLY A 157 39.57 35.09 -2.33
C GLY A 157 38.88 34.23 -1.22
N LYS A 158 39.17 34.56 0.04
CA LYS A 158 38.66 33.83 1.20
C LYS A 158 37.13 33.88 1.35
N ASP A 159 36.51 34.99 0.98
CA ASP A 159 35.06 35.18 1.12
C ASP A 159 34.31 34.24 0.19
N LYS A 160 34.81 34.01 -1.03
CA LYS A 160 34.24 33.02 -1.94
C LYS A 160 34.33 31.59 -1.37
N GLY A 161 35.47 31.27 -0.74
CA GLY A 161 35.66 29.98 -0.10
C GLY A 161 34.70 29.72 1.08
N LEU A 162 34.48 30.75 1.91
CA LEU A 162 33.54 30.72 3.02
C LEU A 162 32.11 30.57 2.49
N ALA A 163 31.71 31.39 1.51
CA ALA A 163 30.37 31.32 0.92
C ALA A 163 30.04 29.92 0.32
N HIS A 164 30.98 29.27 -0.35
CA HIS A 164 30.79 27.91 -0.83
C HIS A 164 30.60 26.89 0.30
N ARG A 165 31.33 27.09 1.43
CA ARG A 165 31.16 26.21 2.61
C ARG A 165 29.79 26.41 3.22
N ASP A 166 29.35 27.67 3.38
CA ASP A 166 28.04 27.97 3.94
C ASP A 166 26.91 27.49 3.05
N LEU A 167 27.04 27.66 1.74
CA LEU A 167 26.08 27.12 0.78
C LEU A 167 25.99 25.60 0.86
N LYS A 168 27.12 24.90 0.94
CA LYS A 168 27.12 23.42 1.11
C LYS A 168 26.45 23.00 2.43
N LYS A 169 26.68 23.76 3.51
CA LYS A 169 26.03 23.53 4.80
C LYS A 169 24.52 23.75 4.69
N GLY A 170 24.09 24.87 4.10
CA GLY A 170 22.69 25.20 3.92
C GLY A 170 21.92 24.13 3.12
N TRP A 171 22.51 23.63 2.03
CA TRP A 171 21.90 22.51 1.28
C TRP A 171 21.83 21.22 2.10
N LYS A 172 22.81 20.96 2.96
CA LYS A 172 22.76 19.80 3.86
C LYS A 172 21.65 19.95 4.90
N ASP A 173 21.51 21.15 5.46
CA ASP A 173 20.47 21.44 6.46
C ASP A 173 19.07 21.38 5.83
N ALA A 174 18.88 21.92 4.62
CA ALA A 174 17.64 21.82 3.87
C ALA A 174 17.23 20.35 3.64
N ARG A 175 18.15 19.52 3.16
CA ARG A 175 17.90 18.09 2.97
C ARG A 175 17.53 17.37 4.27
N LYS A 176 18.14 17.77 5.39
CA LYS A 176 17.84 17.19 6.70
C LYS A 176 16.41 17.51 7.13
N ILE A 177 15.98 18.76 6.97
CA ILE A 177 14.62 19.19 7.27
C ILE A 177 13.62 18.47 6.34
N GLU A 178 13.91 18.43 5.05
CA GLU A 178 13.07 17.72 4.07
C GLU A 178 12.90 16.25 4.43
N GLN A 179 13.98 15.57 4.83
CA GLN A 179 13.91 14.18 5.27
C GLN A 179 13.09 14.04 6.55
N GLN A 180 13.28 14.94 7.52
CA GLN A 180 12.50 14.93 8.76
C GLN A 180 11.00 15.12 8.47
N MET A 181 10.63 16.02 7.55
CA MET A 181 9.24 16.20 7.14
C MET A 181 8.64 14.91 6.55
N LYS A 182 9.38 14.24 5.66
CA LYS A 182 8.97 12.96 5.07
C LYS A 182 8.80 11.87 6.13
N ASP A 183 9.74 11.78 7.06
CA ASP A 183 9.68 10.83 8.16
C ASP A 183 8.48 11.11 9.07
N ASP A 184 8.27 12.36 9.48
CA ASP A 184 7.13 12.77 10.31
C ASP A 184 5.79 12.42 9.63
N ILE A 185 5.66 12.64 8.32
CA ILE A 185 4.44 12.31 7.57
C ILE A 185 4.21 10.80 7.51
N LEU A 186 5.25 10.02 7.26
CA LEU A 186 5.15 8.56 7.13
C LEU A 186 4.95 7.88 8.48
N ASP A 187 5.55 8.41 9.55
CA ASP A 187 5.43 7.86 10.92
C ASP A 187 4.03 8.12 11.52
N ASN A 188 3.39 9.21 11.13
CA ASN A 188 2.05 9.55 11.55
C ASN A 188 0.95 8.94 10.66
N ALA A 189 1.30 8.27 9.57
CA ALA A 189 0.31 7.64 8.68
C ALA A 189 -0.17 6.30 9.26
N ASP A 190 -1.49 6.10 9.29
CA ASP A 190 -2.08 4.79 9.62
C ASP A 190 -1.88 3.80 8.49
N VAL A 191 -2.05 4.29 7.24
CA VAL A 191 -1.94 3.46 6.03
C VAL A 191 -1.10 4.18 4.97
N ILE A 192 -0.10 3.48 4.44
CA ILE A 192 0.68 3.95 3.30
C ILE A 192 0.18 3.21 2.04
N CYS A 193 -0.24 4.00 1.04
CA CYS A 193 -0.76 3.50 -0.23
C CYS A 193 0.28 3.65 -1.34
N ALA A 194 0.62 2.58 -2.05
CA ALA A 194 1.59 2.58 -3.14
C ALA A 194 1.24 1.55 -4.21
N THR A 195 1.87 1.62 -5.39
CA THR A 195 1.87 0.45 -6.29
C THR A 195 2.79 -0.63 -5.73
N CYS A 196 2.62 -1.89 -6.17
CA CYS A 196 3.48 -2.99 -5.74
C CYS A 196 4.96 -2.62 -5.87
N ILE A 197 5.38 -2.18 -7.05
CA ILE A 197 6.76 -1.73 -7.30
C ILE A 197 7.07 -0.43 -6.54
N GLY A 198 6.11 0.51 -6.46
CA GLY A 198 6.28 1.77 -5.72
C GLY A 198 6.55 1.58 -4.23
N SER A 199 6.12 0.46 -3.66
CA SER A 199 6.44 0.10 -2.27
C SER A 199 7.94 -0.19 -2.05
N GLY A 200 8.71 -0.41 -3.12
CA GLY A 200 10.17 -0.53 -3.12
C GLY A 200 10.92 0.80 -3.02
N HIS A 201 10.22 1.93 -2.95
CA HIS A 201 10.86 3.23 -2.95
C HIS A 201 11.73 3.47 -1.71
N ILE A 202 12.87 4.19 -1.89
CA ILE A 202 13.88 4.49 -0.86
C ILE A 202 13.28 5.20 0.38
N LEU A 203 12.20 5.95 0.25
CA LEU A 203 11.49 6.58 1.37
C LEU A 203 10.95 5.59 2.39
N LEU A 204 10.77 4.33 2.00
CA LEU A 204 10.33 3.26 2.89
C LEU A 204 11.48 2.39 3.40
N ASP A 205 12.74 2.71 3.08
CA ASP A 205 13.88 1.94 3.54
C ASP A 205 14.02 2.03 5.07
N GLY A 206 14.34 0.89 5.68
CA GLY A 206 14.40 0.77 7.14
C GLY A 206 13.03 0.66 7.84
N ARG A 207 11.93 0.96 7.16
CA ARG A 207 10.57 0.79 7.70
C ARG A 207 10.09 -0.65 7.52
N ARG A 208 9.36 -1.14 8.51
CA ARG A 208 8.77 -2.49 8.48
C ARG A 208 7.26 -2.38 8.50
N PHE A 209 6.61 -3.19 7.67
CA PHE A 209 5.16 -3.25 7.54
C PHE A 209 4.67 -4.65 7.92
N PRO A 210 4.33 -4.88 9.18
CA PRO A 210 3.84 -6.19 9.63
C PRO A 210 2.55 -6.61 8.95
N ARG A 211 1.77 -5.66 8.44
CA ARG A 211 0.50 -5.88 7.75
C ARG A 211 0.56 -5.32 6.35
N VAL A 212 0.32 -6.19 5.38
CA VAL A 212 0.33 -5.85 3.95
C VAL A 212 -0.97 -6.35 3.33
N LEU A 213 -1.64 -5.46 2.62
CA LEU A 213 -2.79 -5.81 1.80
C LEU A 213 -2.46 -5.48 0.34
N ILE A 214 -2.71 -6.44 -0.56
CA ILE A 214 -2.50 -6.29 -2.01
C ILE A 214 -3.86 -6.44 -2.69
N ASP A 215 -4.40 -5.34 -3.23
CA ASP A 215 -5.60 -5.37 -4.05
C ASP A 215 -5.25 -5.61 -5.52
N GLU A 216 -6.16 -6.22 -6.26
CA GLU A 216 -5.96 -6.70 -7.64
C GLU A 216 -4.67 -7.55 -7.77
N ALA A 217 -4.43 -8.40 -6.76
CA ALA A 217 -3.20 -9.21 -6.64
C ALA A 217 -3.00 -10.19 -7.80
N THR A 218 -4.06 -10.52 -8.52
CA THR A 218 -4.01 -11.40 -9.70
C THR A 218 -3.50 -10.71 -10.96
N GLN A 219 -3.46 -9.37 -10.98
CA GLN A 219 -2.91 -8.61 -12.10
C GLN A 219 -1.42 -8.30 -11.93
N ALA A 220 -0.85 -8.53 -10.75
CA ALA A 220 0.56 -8.34 -10.45
C ALA A 220 1.35 -9.62 -10.68
N THR A 221 2.53 -9.51 -11.29
CA THR A 221 3.48 -10.62 -11.33
C THR A 221 3.94 -11.00 -9.93
N GLU A 222 4.27 -12.27 -9.70
CA GLU A 222 4.74 -12.69 -8.38
C GLU A 222 5.95 -11.89 -7.88
N PRO A 223 6.99 -11.59 -8.69
CA PRO A 223 8.07 -10.71 -8.25
C PRO A 223 7.62 -9.32 -7.81
N ALA A 224 6.60 -8.74 -8.45
CA ALA A 224 6.06 -7.44 -8.06
C ALA A 224 5.37 -7.51 -6.70
N THR A 225 4.63 -8.59 -6.41
CA THR A 225 3.98 -8.79 -5.11
C THR A 225 4.96 -9.06 -3.97
N LEU A 226 6.14 -9.59 -4.26
CA LEU A 226 7.18 -9.82 -3.26
C LEU A 226 7.77 -8.50 -2.73
N VAL A 227 7.80 -7.42 -3.52
CA VAL A 227 8.38 -6.13 -3.11
C VAL A 227 7.77 -5.60 -1.80
N PRO A 228 6.43 -5.49 -1.64
CA PRO A 228 5.85 -5.08 -0.36
C PRO A 228 6.01 -6.14 0.74
N ILE A 229 6.01 -7.44 0.40
CA ILE A 229 6.06 -8.54 1.37
C ILE A 229 7.41 -8.59 2.10
N VAL A 230 8.52 -8.41 1.39
CA VAL A 230 9.88 -8.46 1.99
C VAL A 230 10.16 -7.32 2.96
N ARG A 231 9.28 -6.31 3.04
CA ARG A 231 9.39 -5.22 4.02
C ARG A 231 8.94 -5.60 5.44
N GLY A 232 9.00 -6.88 5.78
CA GLY A 232 8.73 -7.39 7.12
C GLY A 232 7.28 -7.80 7.35
N CYS A 233 6.57 -8.20 6.30
CA CYS A 233 5.22 -8.69 6.36
C CYS A 233 5.10 -9.92 7.29
N LYS A 234 4.12 -9.87 8.20
CA LYS A 234 3.74 -10.97 9.09
C LYS A 234 2.31 -11.42 8.87
N GLN A 235 1.48 -10.50 8.36
CA GLN A 235 0.09 -10.74 8.03
C GLN A 235 -0.18 -10.18 6.63
N LEU A 236 -0.59 -11.06 5.72
CA LEU A 236 -0.79 -10.78 4.30
C LEU A 236 -2.23 -11.05 3.89
N VAL A 237 -2.83 -10.06 3.24
CA VAL A 237 -4.12 -10.22 2.57
C VAL A 237 -3.93 -9.98 1.08
N LEU A 238 -4.33 -10.95 0.28
CA LEU A 238 -4.37 -10.85 -1.17
C LEU A 238 -5.83 -10.81 -1.63
N VAL A 239 -6.16 -9.80 -2.39
CA VAL A 239 -7.51 -9.59 -2.94
C VAL A 239 -7.43 -9.61 -4.46
N GLY A 240 -8.27 -10.40 -5.12
CA GLY A 240 -8.23 -10.49 -6.57
C GLY A 240 -9.23 -11.49 -7.14
N ASP A 241 -9.05 -11.82 -8.41
CA ASP A 241 -9.82 -12.85 -9.10
C ASP A 241 -8.97 -13.50 -10.20
N HIS A 242 -8.47 -14.70 -9.93
CA HIS A 242 -7.60 -15.43 -10.86
C HIS A 242 -8.34 -15.92 -12.14
N LYS A 243 -9.66 -15.77 -12.20
CA LYS A 243 -10.46 -16.03 -13.42
C LYS A 243 -10.57 -14.82 -14.31
N GLN A 244 -10.06 -13.64 -13.88
CA GLN A 244 -9.93 -12.44 -14.69
C GLN A 244 -8.57 -12.40 -15.40
N LEU A 245 -8.19 -11.22 -15.93
CA LEU A 245 -6.96 -11.04 -16.67
C LEU A 245 -5.73 -11.36 -15.81
N PRO A 246 -4.80 -12.18 -16.31
CA PRO A 246 -3.53 -12.45 -15.63
C PRO A 246 -2.60 -11.22 -15.70
N PRO A 247 -1.44 -11.26 -15.00
CA PRO A 247 -0.40 -10.26 -15.14
C PRO A 247 0.03 -10.07 -16.60
N THR A 248 0.20 -8.81 -17.00
CA THR A 248 0.67 -8.49 -18.35
C THR A 248 2.16 -8.78 -18.48
N VAL A 249 2.54 -9.71 -19.37
CA VAL A 249 3.91 -10.08 -19.66
C VAL A 249 4.20 -9.83 -21.14
N ILE A 250 5.15 -8.94 -21.45
CA ILE A 250 5.48 -8.56 -22.84
C ILE A 250 6.29 -9.66 -23.52
N SER A 251 7.14 -10.35 -22.78
CA SER A 251 8.01 -11.40 -23.33
C SER A 251 7.28 -12.75 -23.38
N SER A 252 6.98 -13.24 -24.58
CA SER A 252 6.39 -14.58 -24.77
C SER A 252 7.24 -15.72 -24.17
N ARG A 253 8.56 -15.54 -24.06
CA ARG A 253 9.43 -16.51 -23.40
C ARG A 253 9.21 -16.50 -21.89
N ALA A 254 9.12 -15.31 -21.28
CA ALA A 254 8.88 -15.18 -19.84
C ALA A 254 7.46 -15.68 -19.47
N GLU A 255 6.48 -15.42 -20.32
CA GLU A 255 5.12 -15.92 -20.16
C GLU A 255 5.09 -17.47 -20.16
N LYS A 256 5.75 -18.11 -21.15
CA LYS A 256 5.88 -19.58 -21.20
C LYS A 256 6.63 -20.15 -20.00
N MET A 257 7.47 -19.38 -19.33
CA MET A 257 8.16 -19.76 -18.09
C MET A 257 7.34 -19.49 -16.83
N GLY A 258 6.09 -19.06 -16.96
CA GLY A 258 5.17 -18.88 -15.85
C GLY A 258 5.17 -17.50 -15.18
N LEU A 259 5.82 -16.47 -15.77
CA LEU A 259 5.83 -15.12 -15.18
C LEU A 259 4.42 -14.49 -15.13
N ASN A 260 3.49 -14.98 -15.94
CA ASN A 260 2.08 -14.58 -15.94
C ASN A 260 1.23 -15.26 -14.83
N ILE A 261 1.80 -16.22 -14.10
CA ILE A 261 1.14 -16.80 -12.93
C ILE A 261 1.36 -15.87 -11.74
N SER A 262 0.27 -15.35 -11.19
CA SER A 262 0.33 -14.49 -10.00
C SER A 262 0.59 -15.30 -8.73
N LEU A 263 1.11 -14.65 -7.67
CA LEU A 263 1.24 -15.27 -6.35
C LEU A 263 -0.12 -15.79 -5.84
N PHE A 264 -1.21 -15.02 -6.08
CA PHE A 264 -2.56 -15.42 -5.71
C PHE A 264 -2.96 -16.75 -6.35
N GLU A 265 -2.79 -16.86 -7.67
CA GLU A 265 -3.13 -18.06 -8.43
C GLU A 265 -2.28 -19.25 -7.98
N ARG A 266 -0.96 -19.06 -7.82
CA ARG A 266 -0.07 -20.13 -7.34
C ARG A 266 -0.47 -20.65 -5.96
N LEU A 267 -0.88 -19.76 -5.04
CA LEU A 267 -1.34 -20.17 -3.71
C LEU A 267 -2.66 -20.98 -3.79
N ILE A 268 -3.59 -20.62 -4.67
CA ILE A 268 -4.79 -21.42 -4.93
C ILE A 268 -4.40 -22.81 -5.45
N GLN A 269 -3.47 -22.90 -6.40
CA GLN A 269 -2.98 -24.18 -6.94
C GLN A 269 -2.30 -25.04 -5.87
N LEU A 270 -1.70 -24.44 -4.84
CA LEU A 270 -1.14 -25.14 -3.68
C LEU A 270 -2.19 -25.54 -2.63
N GLY A 271 -3.46 -25.24 -2.87
CA GLY A 271 -4.57 -25.63 -1.98
C GLY A 271 -4.89 -24.62 -0.87
N VAL A 272 -4.39 -23.38 -0.95
CA VAL A 272 -4.79 -22.33 -0.01
C VAL A 272 -6.23 -21.93 -0.29
N ASN A 273 -7.09 -22.05 0.72
CA ASN A 273 -8.49 -21.69 0.59
C ASN A 273 -8.68 -20.17 0.49
N SER A 274 -9.49 -19.73 -0.47
CA SER A 274 -9.94 -18.33 -0.58
C SER A 274 -11.35 -18.14 -0.03
N THR A 275 -11.65 -16.96 0.48
CA THR A 275 -13.02 -16.54 0.75
C THR A 275 -13.60 -15.96 -0.52
N MET A 276 -14.63 -16.59 -1.08
CA MET A 276 -15.27 -16.19 -2.33
C MET A 276 -16.41 -15.20 -2.05
N LEU A 277 -16.30 -13.97 -2.56
CA LEU A 277 -17.37 -12.97 -2.56
C LEU A 277 -18.36 -13.30 -3.69
N LEU A 278 -19.62 -13.50 -3.36
CA LEU A 278 -20.62 -14.00 -4.31
C LEU A 278 -21.62 -12.94 -4.78
N GLU A 279 -21.93 -11.96 -3.94
CA GLU A 279 -22.94 -10.96 -4.26
C GLU A 279 -22.36 -9.82 -5.12
N GLN A 280 -23.01 -9.57 -6.25
CA GLN A 280 -22.62 -8.54 -7.20
C GLN A 280 -23.45 -7.27 -7.01
N TYR A 281 -22.79 -6.09 -6.92
CA TYR A 281 -23.40 -4.78 -6.63
C TYR A 281 -23.27 -3.74 -7.76
N ARG A 282 -22.49 -4.04 -8.81
CA ARG A 282 -22.14 -3.08 -9.86
C ARG A 282 -23.06 -3.15 -11.07
N MET A 283 -23.39 -4.38 -11.50
CA MET A 283 -24.05 -4.64 -12.77
C MET A 283 -25.52 -4.98 -12.56
N HIS A 284 -26.36 -4.59 -13.52
CA HIS A 284 -27.72 -5.08 -13.58
C HIS A 284 -27.72 -6.64 -13.70
N PRO A 285 -28.68 -7.37 -13.07
CA PRO A 285 -28.69 -8.83 -13.09
C PRO A 285 -28.55 -9.45 -14.48
N CYS A 286 -29.25 -8.92 -15.49
CA CYS A 286 -29.14 -9.39 -16.88
C CYS A 286 -27.73 -9.26 -17.48
N ILE A 287 -26.91 -8.30 -17.03
CA ILE A 287 -25.54 -8.15 -17.47
C ILE A 287 -24.60 -9.09 -16.67
N ALA A 288 -24.92 -9.30 -15.40
CA ALA A 288 -24.13 -10.14 -14.50
C ALA A 288 -24.28 -11.64 -14.82
N GLU A 289 -25.40 -12.04 -15.41
CA GLU A 289 -25.69 -13.46 -15.75
C GLU A 289 -24.66 -14.04 -16.73
N PHE A 290 -24.25 -13.26 -17.74
CA PHE A 290 -23.31 -13.73 -18.76
C PHE A 290 -21.92 -14.10 -18.22
N PRO A 291 -21.24 -13.30 -17.37
CA PRO A 291 -19.95 -13.68 -16.80
C PRO A 291 -20.07 -14.69 -15.65
N SER A 292 -21.29 -15.08 -15.24
CA SER A 292 -21.55 -16.05 -14.17
C SER A 292 -21.77 -17.48 -14.67
N LEU A 293 -21.87 -17.63 -16.00
CA LEU A 293 -21.94 -18.91 -16.71
C LEU A 293 -20.53 -19.47 -16.97
#